data_aacae2503821c8f927dc26e17e3e9371
#
_entry.id   aacae2503821c8f927dc26e17e3e9371
#
_cell.length_a   1.000
_cell.length_b   1.000
_cell.length_c   1.000
_cell.angle_alpha   90.00
_cell.angle_beta   90.00
_cell.angle_gamma   90.00
#
_symmetry.space_group_name_H-M   'P 1'
#
loop_
_entity.id
_entity.type
_entity.pdbx_description
1 polymer ?
#
loop_
_entity_poly.entity_id
_entity_poly.type
_entity_poly.pdbx_seq_one_letter_code
_entity_poly.pdbx_strand_id
1 'polypeptide(L)'
;CDGFWNSLDYKNLKLQLNSNLNFFDVGCGSGLYGNFFKKISGEYFSSYTGLDIYKNDDYPSEFNHIISKAEEINRYIDKKTNFVISQSALEHIEKDDFVIEEITKKLIENNKPFIQIHMIPANKCLWLYLWHGYRQYSKKNLSTKLNQLKKNFNINTSITPIGGNTSFWTHLRYITIPVYFKKFILRDKFFKWYNQKNVEK
;
A
#
# COMPACT_ATOMS: atom_id res chain seq x y z
N CYS A 1 6.53 6.89 -1.95
CA CYS A 1 5.46 5.98 -2.42
C CYS A 1 4.88 6.43 -3.76
N ASP A 2 4.58 7.71 -3.95
CA ASP A 2 3.96 8.23 -5.20
C ASP A 2 4.78 7.93 -6.45
N GLY A 3 6.12 7.98 -6.36
CA GLY A 3 7.02 7.62 -7.46
C GLY A 3 6.83 6.20 -7.97
N PHE A 4 6.60 5.24 -7.06
CA PHE A 4 6.31 3.86 -7.43
C PHE A 4 4.96 3.76 -8.16
N TRP A 5 3.90 4.34 -7.59
CA TRP A 5 2.57 4.31 -8.20
C TRP A 5 2.53 4.99 -9.57
N ASN A 6 3.26 6.12 -9.72
CA ASN A 6 3.38 6.81 -11.01
C ASN A 6 4.20 6.01 -12.05
N SER A 7 5.02 5.05 -11.64
CA SER A 7 5.83 4.22 -12.56
C SER A 7 5.09 3.01 -13.12
N LEU A 8 3.88 2.72 -12.65
CA LEU A 8 3.09 1.60 -13.14
C LEU A 8 2.48 1.90 -14.51
N ASP A 9 2.50 0.91 -15.38
CA ASP A 9 1.81 0.95 -16.68
C ASP A 9 0.33 0.53 -16.50
N TYR A 10 -0.54 1.49 -16.22
CA TYR A 10 -1.97 1.26 -15.97
C TYR A 10 -2.70 0.68 -17.18
N LYS A 11 -2.25 1.00 -18.40
CA LYS A 11 -2.79 0.40 -19.63
C LYS A 11 -2.52 -1.10 -19.66
N ASN A 12 -1.30 -1.50 -19.38
CA ASN A 12 -0.92 -2.92 -19.34
C ASN A 12 -1.62 -3.64 -18.19
N LEU A 13 -1.73 -3.03 -17.01
CA LEU A 13 -2.47 -3.58 -15.87
C LEU A 13 -3.94 -3.84 -16.23
N LYS A 14 -4.61 -2.90 -16.89
CA LYS A 14 -5.98 -3.08 -17.38
C LYS A 14 -6.09 -4.25 -18.36
N LEU A 15 -5.11 -4.41 -19.27
CA LEU A 15 -5.10 -5.54 -20.20
C LEU A 15 -4.94 -6.87 -19.46
N GLN A 16 -4.03 -6.97 -18.49
CA GLN A 16 -3.83 -8.17 -17.69
C GLN A 16 -5.05 -8.53 -16.84
N LEU A 17 -5.76 -7.53 -16.34
CA LEU A 17 -6.97 -7.70 -15.53
C LEU A 17 -8.25 -7.92 -16.36
N ASN A 18 -8.17 -7.77 -17.68
CA ASN A 18 -9.32 -7.81 -18.61
C ASN A 18 -10.48 -6.90 -18.19
N SER A 19 -10.22 -5.85 -17.44
CA SER A 19 -11.22 -4.89 -16.95
C SER A 19 -10.57 -3.62 -16.44
N ASN A 20 -11.34 -2.57 -16.25
CA ASN A 20 -10.88 -1.38 -15.55
C ASN A 20 -10.55 -1.69 -14.07
N LEU A 21 -9.76 -0.80 -13.49
CA LEU A 21 -9.19 -0.96 -12.15
C LEU A 21 -10.21 -0.58 -11.09
N ASN A 22 -10.57 -1.54 -10.26
CA ASN A 22 -11.42 -1.37 -9.09
C ASN A 22 -10.55 -1.54 -7.86
N PHE A 23 -10.12 -0.40 -7.31
CA PHE A 23 -9.20 -0.35 -6.18
C PHE A 23 -9.89 -0.66 -4.86
N PHE A 24 -9.22 -1.45 -4.03
CA PHE A 24 -9.56 -1.65 -2.63
C PHE A 24 -8.33 -1.35 -1.77
N ASP A 25 -8.41 -0.34 -0.92
CA ASP A 25 -7.29 0.16 -0.10
C ASP A 25 -7.46 -0.22 1.37
N VAL A 26 -6.53 -1.01 1.88
CA VAL A 26 -6.52 -1.50 3.27
C VAL A 26 -5.71 -0.56 4.15
N GLY A 27 -6.37 0.09 5.11
CA GLY A 27 -5.78 1.15 5.92
C GLY A 27 -5.70 2.46 5.12
N CYS A 28 -6.83 2.86 4.53
CA CYS A 28 -6.91 3.99 3.60
C CYS A 28 -6.75 5.37 4.23
N GLY A 29 -6.81 5.47 5.56
CA GLY A 29 -6.71 6.74 6.29
C GLY A 29 -7.74 7.77 5.81
N SER A 30 -7.25 8.91 5.31
CA SER A 30 -8.09 9.98 4.78
C SER A 30 -8.65 9.74 3.38
N GLY A 31 -8.33 8.62 2.73
CA GLY A 31 -8.79 8.31 1.37
C GLY A 31 -8.18 9.17 0.25
N LEU A 32 -7.16 9.98 0.56
CA LEU A 32 -6.51 10.84 -0.44
C LEU A 32 -5.91 10.05 -1.62
N TYR A 33 -5.55 8.79 -1.40
CA TYR A 33 -5.07 7.92 -2.46
C TYR A 33 -6.16 7.60 -3.50
N GLY A 34 -7.44 7.67 -3.17
CA GLY A 34 -8.52 7.53 -4.15
C GLY A 34 -8.43 8.57 -5.27
N ASN A 35 -8.29 9.85 -4.91
CA ASN A 35 -8.09 10.94 -5.88
C ASN A 35 -6.77 10.78 -6.66
N PHE A 36 -5.72 10.36 -5.96
CA PHE A 36 -4.43 10.11 -6.58
C PHE A 36 -4.53 9.00 -7.64
N PHE A 37 -5.10 7.83 -7.32
CA PHE A 37 -5.28 6.72 -8.26
C PHE A 37 -6.22 7.08 -9.41
N LYS A 38 -7.31 7.80 -9.16
CA LYS A 38 -8.19 8.31 -10.20
C LYS A 38 -7.43 9.17 -11.21
N LYS A 39 -6.54 10.05 -10.71
CA LYS A 39 -5.72 10.91 -11.56
C LYS A 39 -4.68 10.13 -12.39
N ILE A 40 -3.91 9.22 -11.77
CA ILE A 40 -2.77 8.56 -12.44
C ILE A 40 -3.19 7.39 -13.32
N SER A 41 -4.29 6.71 -13.01
CA SER A 41 -4.82 5.64 -13.86
C SER A 41 -5.78 6.15 -14.96
N GLY A 42 -6.25 7.41 -14.88
CA GLY A 42 -7.04 8.07 -15.92
C GLY A 42 -8.27 7.27 -16.32
N GLU A 43 -8.42 7.02 -17.62
CA GLU A 43 -9.55 6.27 -18.21
C GLU A 43 -9.65 4.81 -17.74
N TYR A 44 -8.58 4.25 -17.17
CA TYR A 44 -8.56 2.88 -16.65
C TYR A 44 -9.10 2.77 -15.23
N PHE A 45 -9.34 3.90 -14.55
CA PHE A 45 -9.98 3.94 -13.24
C PHE A 45 -11.45 3.58 -13.33
N SER A 46 -11.94 2.74 -12.43
CA SER A 46 -13.36 2.40 -12.31
C SER A 46 -13.94 2.83 -10.97
N SER A 47 -13.32 2.37 -9.89
CA SER A 47 -13.80 2.68 -8.53
C SER A 47 -12.67 2.64 -7.50
N TYR A 48 -12.92 3.25 -6.35
CA TYR A 48 -12.06 3.13 -5.18
C TYR A 48 -12.91 2.91 -3.93
N THR A 49 -12.52 1.90 -3.16
CA THR A 49 -13.09 1.59 -1.85
C THR A 49 -11.96 1.57 -0.84
N GLY A 50 -12.07 2.35 0.20
CA GLY A 50 -11.12 2.34 1.30
C GLY A 50 -11.70 1.68 2.54
N LEU A 51 -10.90 0.89 3.25
CA LEU A 51 -11.22 0.31 4.54
C LEU A 51 -10.24 0.84 5.59
N ASP A 52 -10.79 1.35 6.70
CA ASP A 52 -10.02 1.78 7.86
C ASP A 52 -10.80 1.53 9.14
N ILE A 53 -10.10 1.46 10.29
CA ILE A 53 -10.75 1.32 11.61
C ILE A 53 -11.34 2.64 12.11
N TYR A 54 -10.87 3.76 11.57
CA TYR A 54 -11.31 5.09 11.96
C TYR A 54 -12.12 5.76 10.87
N LYS A 55 -13.21 6.41 11.29
CA LYS A 55 -13.91 7.34 10.42
C LYS A 55 -13.05 8.58 10.20
N ASN A 56 -12.92 9.00 8.95
CA ASN A 56 -12.29 10.26 8.61
C ASN A 56 -13.33 11.18 7.98
N ASP A 57 -13.59 12.32 8.61
CA ASP A 57 -14.63 13.25 8.14
C ASP A 57 -14.23 13.98 6.83
N ASP A 58 -12.93 14.04 6.52
CA ASP A 58 -12.40 14.59 5.27
C ASP A 58 -12.31 13.56 4.14
N TYR A 59 -12.86 12.35 4.34
CA TYR A 59 -12.84 11.29 3.31
C TYR A 59 -13.66 11.74 2.10
N PRO A 60 -13.11 11.63 0.86
CA PRO A 60 -13.81 12.09 -0.33
C PRO A 60 -15.15 11.37 -0.54
N SER A 61 -16.24 12.12 -0.64
CA SER A 61 -17.60 11.59 -0.73
C SER A 61 -17.89 10.79 -2.00
N GLU A 62 -17.05 10.93 -3.03
CA GLU A 62 -17.17 10.17 -4.28
C GLU A 62 -16.67 8.73 -4.16
N PHE A 63 -15.99 8.36 -3.08
CA PHE A 63 -15.44 7.04 -2.84
C PHE A 63 -16.15 6.32 -1.70
N ASN A 64 -16.17 5.00 -1.76
CA ASN A 64 -16.75 4.19 -0.71
C ASN A 64 -15.78 4.08 0.47
N HIS A 65 -16.23 4.44 1.67
CA HIS A 65 -15.49 4.33 2.92
C HIS A 65 -16.12 3.29 3.84
N ILE A 66 -15.37 2.24 4.15
CA ILE A 66 -15.77 1.17 5.03
C ILE A 66 -15.03 1.33 6.35
N ILE A 67 -15.78 1.42 7.44
CA ILE A 67 -15.23 1.50 8.79
C ILE A 67 -15.31 0.14 9.43
N SER A 68 -14.20 -0.58 9.45
CA SER A 68 -14.11 -1.94 9.99
C SER A 68 -12.66 -2.33 10.27
N LYS A 69 -12.49 -3.40 11.04
CA LYS A 69 -11.19 -4.05 11.21
C LYS A 69 -10.77 -4.75 9.94
N ALA A 70 -9.48 -4.74 9.63
CA ALA A 70 -8.95 -5.40 8.45
C ALA A 70 -9.16 -6.92 8.48
N GLU A 71 -9.28 -7.53 9.66
CA GLU A 71 -9.56 -8.96 9.82
C GLU A 71 -10.96 -9.38 9.31
N GLU A 72 -11.86 -8.41 9.09
CA GLU A 72 -13.20 -8.67 8.53
C GLU A 72 -13.28 -8.41 7.01
N ILE A 73 -12.16 -8.20 6.36
CA ILE A 73 -12.04 -7.73 4.97
C ILE A 73 -12.79 -8.60 3.96
N ASN A 74 -12.87 -9.90 4.22
CA ASN A 74 -13.57 -10.86 3.34
C ASN A 74 -15.05 -10.53 3.12
N ARG A 75 -15.66 -9.76 4.02
CA ARG A 75 -17.06 -9.31 3.92
C ARG A 75 -17.25 -8.16 2.94
N TYR A 76 -16.16 -7.44 2.65
CA TYR A 76 -16.21 -6.16 1.94
C TYR A 76 -15.61 -6.19 0.54
N ILE A 77 -14.75 -7.17 0.25
CA ILE A 77 -14.23 -7.38 -1.11
C ILE A 77 -15.37 -7.91 -1.99
N ASP A 78 -15.81 -7.09 -2.92
CA ASP A 78 -16.87 -7.43 -3.85
C ASP A 78 -16.33 -8.13 -5.11
N LYS A 79 -17.26 -8.60 -5.97
CA LYS A 79 -16.92 -9.27 -7.24
C LYS A 79 -16.27 -8.36 -8.28
N LYS A 80 -16.28 -7.04 -8.08
CA LYS A 80 -15.66 -6.10 -9.00
C LYS A 80 -14.22 -5.81 -8.62
N THR A 81 -13.87 -5.95 -7.34
CA THR A 81 -12.52 -5.69 -6.83
C THR A 81 -11.50 -6.57 -7.55
N ASN A 82 -10.50 -5.94 -8.15
CA ASN A 82 -9.43 -6.61 -8.89
C ASN A 82 -8.05 -6.04 -8.60
N PHE A 83 -7.97 -4.92 -7.86
CA PHE A 83 -6.71 -4.28 -7.50
C PHE A 83 -6.71 -3.91 -6.01
N VAL A 84 -6.06 -4.72 -5.19
CA VAL A 84 -5.98 -4.49 -3.74
C VAL A 84 -4.63 -3.87 -3.40
N ILE A 85 -4.67 -2.83 -2.58
CA ILE A 85 -3.48 -2.13 -2.12
C ILE A 85 -3.49 -1.98 -0.60
N SER A 86 -2.32 -1.83 -0.03
CA SER A 86 -2.12 -1.24 1.29
C SER A 86 -0.81 -0.47 1.31
N GLN A 87 -0.80 0.65 2.01
CA GLN A 87 0.38 1.49 2.09
C GLN A 87 0.68 1.88 3.52
N SER A 88 1.76 1.34 4.09
CA SER A 88 2.15 1.55 5.49
C SER A 88 0.99 1.30 6.47
N ALA A 89 0.25 0.21 6.24
CA ALA A 89 -0.90 -0.17 7.04
C ALA A 89 -0.73 -1.55 7.67
N LEU A 90 -0.17 -2.52 6.94
CA LEU A 90 -0.05 -3.90 7.44
C LEU A 90 0.79 -4.03 8.71
N GLU A 91 1.79 -3.17 8.88
CA GLU A 91 2.60 -3.12 10.10
C GLU A 91 1.80 -2.74 11.35
N HIS A 92 0.62 -2.14 11.18
CA HIS A 92 -0.31 -1.77 12.25
C HIS A 92 -1.41 -2.80 12.49
N ILE A 93 -1.45 -3.88 11.70
CA ILE A 93 -2.44 -4.95 11.82
C ILE A 93 -1.78 -6.14 12.51
N GLU A 94 -2.32 -6.55 13.66
CA GLU A 94 -1.74 -7.63 14.45
C GLU A 94 -1.71 -8.96 13.69
N LYS A 95 -2.78 -9.26 12.93
CA LYS A 95 -2.94 -10.48 12.13
C LYS A 95 -2.79 -10.21 10.64
N ASP A 96 -1.72 -9.48 10.23
CA ASP A 96 -1.47 -9.11 8.84
C ASP A 96 -1.44 -10.30 7.88
N ASP A 97 -0.86 -11.43 8.29
CA ASP A 97 -0.81 -12.65 7.48
C ASP A 97 -2.21 -13.20 7.19
N PHE A 98 -3.07 -13.24 8.21
CA PHE A 98 -4.44 -13.65 8.06
C PHE A 98 -5.20 -12.72 7.11
N VAL A 99 -4.99 -11.41 7.23
CA VAL A 99 -5.63 -10.43 6.34
C VAL A 99 -5.22 -10.63 4.89
N ILE A 100 -3.92 -10.79 4.61
CA ILE A 100 -3.42 -11.06 3.24
C ILE A 100 -4.01 -12.37 2.69
N GLU A 101 -4.11 -13.40 3.53
CA GLU A 101 -4.68 -14.68 3.14
C GLU A 101 -6.17 -14.57 2.82
N GLU A 102 -6.96 -13.89 3.64
CA GLU A 102 -8.38 -13.67 3.40
C GLU A 102 -8.66 -12.81 2.16
N ILE A 103 -7.84 -11.78 1.91
CA ILE A 103 -7.89 -11.03 0.64
C ILE A 103 -7.67 -11.98 -0.54
N THR A 104 -6.60 -12.78 -0.47
CA THR A 104 -6.23 -13.68 -1.55
C THR A 104 -7.32 -14.71 -1.83
N LYS A 105 -7.87 -15.35 -0.79
CA LYS A 105 -9.00 -16.28 -0.92
C LYS A 105 -10.18 -15.62 -1.62
N LYS A 106 -10.56 -14.44 -1.16
CA LYS A 106 -11.73 -13.74 -1.67
C LYS A 106 -11.58 -13.32 -3.14
N LEU A 107 -10.38 -12.88 -3.53
CA LEU A 107 -10.08 -12.53 -4.92
C LEU A 107 -10.09 -13.76 -5.83
N ILE A 108 -9.61 -14.91 -5.36
CA ILE A 108 -9.68 -16.19 -6.10
C ILE A 108 -11.14 -16.63 -6.25
N GLU A 109 -11.95 -16.54 -5.20
CA GLU A 109 -13.38 -16.85 -5.26
C GLU A 109 -14.13 -16.02 -6.31
N ASN A 110 -13.68 -14.80 -6.58
CA ASN A 110 -14.24 -13.95 -7.62
C ASN A 110 -13.97 -14.48 -9.04
N ASN A 111 -13.07 -15.45 -9.20
CA ASN A 111 -12.72 -16.10 -10.46
C ASN A 111 -12.35 -15.13 -11.59
N LYS A 112 -11.59 -14.09 -11.25
CA LYS A 112 -11.11 -13.04 -12.15
C LYS A 112 -9.62 -12.78 -11.92
N PRO A 113 -8.88 -12.31 -12.92
CA PRO A 113 -7.53 -11.82 -12.70
C PRO A 113 -7.51 -10.69 -11.67
N PHE A 114 -6.52 -10.70 -10.80
CA PHE A 114 -6.36 -9.70 -9.75
C PHE A 114 -4.89 -9.37 -9.48
N ILE A 115 -4.67 -8.23 -8.87
CA ILE A 115 -3.37 -7.77 -8.38
C ILE A 115 -3.50 -7.33 -6.93
N GLN A 116 -2.51 -7.71 -6.11
CA GLN A 116 -2.34 -7.19 -4.75
C GLN A 116 -0.96 -6.54 -4.65
N ILE A 117 -0.90 -5.31 -4.14
CA ILE A 117 0.36 -4.60 -3.89
C ILE A 117 0.35 -4.05 -2.47
N HIS A 118 1.25 -4.56 -1.65
CA HIS A 118 1.40 -4.14 -0.27
C HIS A 118 2.75 -3.45 -0.06
N MET A 119 2.71 -2.16 0.27
CA MET A 119 3.91 -1.38 0.59
C MET A 119 4.13 -1.38 2.10
N ILE A 120 5.21 -2.01 2.51
CA ILE A 120 5.52 -2.28 3.91
C ILE A 120 6.94 -1.82 4.27
N PRO A 121 7.18 -1.41 5.53
CA PRO A 121 8.51 -1.00 5.97
C PRO A 121 9.46 -2.20 6.08
N ALA A 122 10.63 -2.07 5.46
CA ALA A 122 11.68 -3.07 5.59
C ALA A 122 12.40 -2.93 6.95
N ASN A 123 12.81 -4.05 7.55
CA ASN A 123 13.54 -4.08 8.81
C ASN A 123 14.88 -3.32 8.77
N LYS A 124 15.47 -3.13 7.58
CA LYS A 124 16.64 -2.26 7.41
C LYS A 124 16.35 -0.80 7.75
N CYS A 125 15.09 -0.41 7.75
CA CYS A 125 14.62 0.92 8.11
C CYS A 125 14.26 1.06 9.60
N LEU A 126 14.60 0.07 10.45
CA LEU A 126 14.27 0.04 11.88
C LEU A 126 14.60 1.36 12.59
N TRP A 127 15.78 1.91 12.34
CA TRP A 127 16.23 3.18 12.93
C TRP A 127 15.40 4.40 12.49
N LEU A 128 14.70 4.30 11.35
CA LEU A 128 13.82 5.37 10.86
C LEU A 128 12.44 5.32 11.50
N TYR A 129 12.03 4.13 11.95
CA TYR A 129 10.66 3.82 12.38
C TYR A 129 10.64 3.14 13.74
N LEU A 130 11.58 3.49 14.65
CA LEU A 130 11.54 3.04 16.04
C LEU A 130 10.17 3.38 16.64
N TRP A 131 9.49 2.39 17.21
CA TRP A 131 8.15 2.52 17.81
C TRP A 131 6.99 2.69 16.82
N HIS A 132 7.17 2.35 15.54
CA HIS A 132 6.11 2.46 14.54
C HIS A 132 5.59 1.08 14.14
N GLY A 133 4.32 0.82 14.48
CA GLY A 133 3.63 -0.42 14.17
C GLY A 133 4.03 -1.63 15.03
N TYR A 134 3.38 -2.76 14.80
CA TYR A 134 3.65 -4.02 15.51
C TYR A 134 4.94 -4.69 15.03
N ARG A 135 5.32 -4.49 13.76
CA ARG A 135 6.44 -5.21 13.16
C ARG A 135 7.07 -4.49 11.97
N GLN A 136 8.26 -4.94 11.65
CA GLN A 136 8.96 -4.64 10.42
C GLN A 136 9.32 -5.93 9.71
N TYR A 137 9.39 -5.87 8.38
CA TYR A 137 9.48 -7.05 7.56
C TYR A 137 10.90 -7.31 7.08
N SER A 138 11.44 -8.49 7.41
CA SER A 138 12.67 -8.97 6.80
C SER A 138 12.37 -9.65 5.45
N LYS A 139 13.31 -9.54 4.50
CA LYS A 139 13.19 -10.22 3.20
C LYS A 139 12.98 -11.74 3.38
N LYS A 140 13.67 -12.35 4.35
CA LYS A 140 13.55 -13.78 4.65
C LYS A 140 12.14 -14.16 5.10
N ASN A 141 11.59 -13.42 6.06
CA ASN A 141 10.23 -13.70 6.56
C ASN A 141 9.18 -13.50 5.48
N LEU A 142 9.28 -12.39 4.71
CA LEU A 142 8.38 -12.16 3.58
C LEU A 142 8.47 -13.27 2.53
N SER A 143 9.68 -13.70 2.15
CA SER A 143 9.84 -14.79 1.19
C SER A 143 9.18 -16.08 1.67
N THR A 144 9.29 -16.41 2.96
CA THR A 144 8.64 -17.59 3.54
C THR A 144 7.12 -17.48 3.44
N LYS A 145 6.55 -16.34 3.85
CA LYS A 145 5.10 -16.08 3.79
C LYS A 145 4.57 -16.13 2.35
N LEU A 146 5.25 -15.46 1.42
CA LEU A 146 4.84 -15.47 0.01
C LEU A 146 4.96 -16.86 -0.64
N ASN A 147 5.96 -17.65 -0.27
CA ASN A 147 6.06 -19.03 -0.74
C ASN A 147 4.92 -19.91 -0.21
N GLN A 148 4.46 -19.69 1.01
CA GLN A 148 3.28 -20.35 1.55
C GLN A 148 2.01 -19.96 0.79
N LEU A 149 1.79 -18.67 0.54
CA LEU A 149 0.66 -18.19 -0.27
C LEU A 149 0.71 -18.76 -1.68
N LYS A 150 1.88 -18.74 -2.33
CA LYS A 150 2.08 -19.34 -3.66
C LYS A 150 1.71 -20.82 -3.67
N LYS A 151 2.15 -21.58 -2.67
CA LYS A 151 1.85 -23.02 -2.55
C LYS A 151 0.37 -23.27 -2.30
N ASN A 152 -0.26 -22.50 -1.41
CA ASN A 152 -1.65 -22.71 -0.99
C ASN A 152 -2.65 -22.29 -2.07
N PHE A 153 -2.34 -21.25 -2.84
CA PHE A 153 -3.28 -20.59 -3.74
C PHE A 153 -2.89 -20.63 -5.21
N ASN A 154 -1.73 -21.19 -5.55
CA ASN A 154 -1.22 -21.24 -6.93
C ASN A 154 -1.15 -19.86 -7.61
N ILE A 155 -0.71 -18.83 -6.88
CA ILE A 155 -0.55 -17.46 -7.35
C ILE A 155 0.91 -17.10 -7.58
N ASN A 156 1.16 -16.11 -8.43
CA ASN A 156 2.49 -15.54 -8.59
C ASN A 156 2.74 -14.47 -7.53
N THR A 157 3.89 -14.51 -6.89
CA THR A 157 4.28 -13.56 -5.85
C THR A 157 5.68 -13.03 -6.11
N SER A 158 5.92 -11.76 -5.76
CA SER A 158 7.24 -11.13 -5.88
C SER A 158 7.50 -10.16 -4.73
N ILE A 159 8.77 -9.90 -4.45
CA ILE A 159 9.21 -8.87 -3.51
C ILE A 159 10.08 -7.89 -4.27
N THR A 160 9.66 -6.64 -4.35
CA THR A 160 10.42 -5.57 -5.00
C THR A 160 10.87 -4.56 -3.94
N PRO A 161 12.18 -4.42 -3.71
CA PRO A 161 12.68 -3.38 -2.83
C PRO A 161 12.47 -2.01 -3.48
N ILE A 162 11.83 -1.11 -2.75
CA ILE A 162 11.59 0.28 -3.18
C ILE A 162 12.51 1.19 -2.37
N GLY A 163 13.23 2.06 -3.07
CA GLY A 163 14.24 2.94 -2.47
C GLY A 163 15.58 2.24 -2.22
N GLY A 164 16.59 3.02 -1.93
CA GLY A 164 17.96 2.58 -1.70
C GLY A 164 18.63 3.40 -0.60
N ASN A 165 19.96 3.35 -0.55
CA ASN A 165 20.75 4.08 0.45
C ASN A 165 20.48 5.59 0.42
N THR A 166 20.32 6.19 -0.75
CA THR A 166 19.99 7.61 -0.88
C THR A 166 18.66 7.94 -0.24
N SER A 167 17.62 7.13 -0.51
CA SER A 167 16.30 7.29 0.10
C SER A 167 16.35 7.14 1.62
N PHE A 168 17.12 6.16 2.12
CA PHE A 168 17.34 5.97 3.55
C PHE A 168 17.95 7.20 4.22
N TRP A 169 19.08 7.71 3.69
CA TRP A 169 19.78 8.87 4.26
C TRP A 169 18.99 10.16 4.14
N THR A 170 18.24 10.32 3.04
CA THR A 170 17.35 11.46 2.85
C THR A 170 16.23 11.45 3.89
N HIS A 171 15.59 10.30 4.11
CA HIS A 171 14.56 10.15 5.13
C HIS A 171 15.11 10.41 6.54
N LEU A 172 16.25 9.80 6.88
CA LEU A 172 16.90 9.99 8.18
C LEU A 172 17.18 11.47 8.46
N ARG A 173 17.76 12.17 7.49
CA ARG A 173 18.21 13.57 7.67
C ARG A 173 17.05 14.57 7.70
N TYR A 174 16.03 14.39 6.86
CA TYR A 174 14.98 15.40 6.65
C TYR A 174 13.65 15.07 7.33
N ILE A 175 13.46 13.85 7.78
CA ILE A 175 12.26 13.43 8.52
C ILE A 175 12.62 12.96 9.91
N THR A 176 13.37 11.86 10.05
CA THR A 176 13.57 11.20 11.34
C THR A 176 14.27 12.10 12.36
N ILE A 177 15.42 12.67 11.99
CA ILE A 177 16.17 13.58 12.88
C ILE A 177 15.34 14.84 13.23
N PRO A 178 14.73 15.57 12.27
CA PRO A 178 13.90 16.72 12.61
C PRO A 178 12.70 16.39 13.49
N VAL A 179 12.03 15.25 13.27
CA VAL A 179 10.92 14.81 14.12
C VAL A 179 11.39 14.57 15.56
N TYR A 180 12.55 13.94 15.73
CA TYR A 180 13.14 13.70 17.05
C TYR A 180 13.40 15.00 17.81
N PHE A 181 13.84 16.04 17.11
CA PHE A 181 14.06 17.38 17.68
C PHE A 181 12.83 18.30 17.60
N LYS A 182 11.62 17.76 17.34
CA LYS A 182 10.37 18.52 17.19
C LYS A 182 10.44 19.64 16.13
N LYS A 183 11.30 19.49 15.12
CA LYS A 183 11.47 20.45 14.00
C LYS A 183 10.83 19.91 12.73
N PHE A 184 9.51 19.90 12.66
CA PHE A 184 8.73 19.32 11.55
C PHE A 184 8.88 20.04 10.20
N ILE A 185 9.48 21.23 10.18
CA ILE A 185 9.43 22.19 9.06
C ILE A 185 10.38 21.82 7.91
N LEU A 186 11.43 21.01 8.14
CA LEU A 186 12.45 20.78 7.10
C LEU A 186 11.92 20.00 5.89
N ARG A 187 11.12 18.96 6.11
CA ARG A 187 10.50 18.21 5.02
C ARG A 187 9.62 19.10 4.16
N ASP A 188 8.75 19.86 4.79
CA ASP A 188 7.74 20.67 4.11
C ASP A 188 8.37 21.84 3.37
N LYS A 189 9.39 22.46 3.94
CA LYS A 189 10.18 23.52 3.30
C LYS A 189 10.92 23.05 2.05
N PHE A 190 11.38 21.80 2.03
CA PHE A 190 12.15 21.23 0.92
C PHE A 190 11.39 20.11 0.19
N PHE A 191 10.06 20.10 0.25
CA PHE A 191 9.22 18.99 -0.22
C PHE A 191 9.50 18.58 -1.67
N LYS A 192 9.61 19.53 -2.60
CA LYS A 192 9.93 19.25 -4.01
C LYS A 192 11.28 18.56 -4.17
N TRP A 193 12.32 19.12 -3.53
CA TRP A 193 13.67 18.57 -3.56
C TRP A 193 13.73 17.20 -2.87
N TYR A 194 13.05 17.04 -1.72
CA TYR A 194 12.93 15.77 -1.01
C TYR A 194 12.35 14.66 -1.90
N ASN A 195 11.28 14.95 -2.63
CA ASN A 195 10.65 14.00 -3.53
C ASN A 195 11.56 13.66 -4.71
N GLN A 196 12.23 14.63 -5.32
CA GLN A 196 13.21 14.38 -6.37
C GLN A 196 14.30 13.42 -5.91
N LYS A 197 14.92 13.67 -4.75
CA LYS A 197 15.98 12.81 -4.20
C LYS A 197 15.56 11.40 -3.85
N ASN A 198 14.28 11.16 -3.58
CA ASN A 198 13.77 9.82 -3.35
C ASN A 198 13.47 9.05 -4.64
N VAL A 199 13.35 9.74 -5.77
CA VAL A 199 13.08 9.13 -7.09
C VAL A 199 14.36 8.94 -7.88
N GLU A 200 15.36 9.83 -7.72
CA GLU A 200 16.68 9.67 -8.34
C GLU A 200 17.40 8.46 -7.72
N LYS A 201 17.59 7.43 -8.53
CA LYS A 201 18.40 6.24 -8.22
C LYS A 201 19.84 6.45 -8.63
#